data_4bbb27df5c8c39597535abe969211169
#
_entry.id   4bbb27df5c8c39597535abe969211169
#
_cell.length_a   1.000
_cell.length_b   1.000
_cell.length_c   1.000
_cell.angle_alpha   90.00
_cell.angle_beta   90.00
_cell.angle_gamma   90.00
#
_symmetry.space_group_name_H-M   'P 1'
#
loop_
_entity.id
_entity.type
_entity.pdbx_description
1 polymer ?
#
loop_
_entity_poly.entity_id
_entity_poly.type
_entity_poly.pdbx_seq_one_letter_code
_entity_poly.pdbx_strand_id
1 'polypeptide(L)'
;FESAVNAATCAVKLQEKTYDDKEMNIRVGIHIGDIVFKDGDVFGSGVNVASRLESIAPAGGVCVSKSVYDELSNQDDFDGIELGLQSLKGVGRLVEVFGLKGEKLNEPKPSDYQDDKVTVHSDDEVPSIAIIPFDNKGADEDVFYAYGISADLISDITSAGLIRVASKKQIEDAGNLPQDELTKKLDVRYMANRELWRMRDMFQLSIELYDTKDKKVVWSDRWEESWDNLPTIKGNLSDGLLKALDTTSKVERKVETTNTEAYEFYLKAKYKYDKRENKDDTAIARGLISKAIELDYNLITAKLLLGKTYSDTG
;
A
#
# COMPACT_ATOMS: atom_id res chain seq x y z
N PHE A 1 10.11 21.74 6.83
CA PHE A 1 9.54 23.09 6.73
C PHE A 1 8.08 23.05 7.18
N GLU A 2 7.62 24.08 7.85
CA GLU A 2 6.20 24.24 8.29
C GLU A 2 5.34 24.92 7.20
N SER A 3 5.95 25.44 6.13
CA SER A 3 5.27 26.12 5.04
C SER A 3 5.85 25.72 3.69
N ALA A 4 4.97 25.46 2.73
CA ALA A 4 5.32 25.17 1.34
C ALA A 4 6.10 26.32 0.70
N VAL A 5 5.70 27.56 0.98
CA VAL A 5 6.36 28.77 0.48
C VAL A 5 7.80 28.85 0.98
N ASN A 6 8.04 28.58 2.26
CA ASN A 6 9.40 28.58 2.83
C ASN A 6 10.26 27.47 2.23
N ALA A 7 9.68 26.29 2.00
CA ALA A 7 10.39 25.17 1.37
C ALA A 7 10.78 25.51 -0.07
N ALA A 8 9.85 26.06 -0.85
CA ALA A 8 10.09 26.46 -2.24
C ALA A 8 11.12 27.62 -2.33
N THR A 9 11.01 28.62 -1.46
CA THR A 9 11.99 29.73 -1.40
C THR A 9 13.39 29.20 -1.09
N CYS A 10 13.51 28.25 -0.15
CA CYS A 10 14.79 27.64 0.17
C CYS A 10 15.34 26.85 -1.01
N ALA A 11 14.50 26.07 -1.69
CA ALA A 11 14.88 25.27 -2.86
C ALA A 11 15.39 26.14 -4.01
N VAL A 12 14.65 27.21 -4.36
CA VAL A 12 15.06 28.16 -5.41
C VAL A 12 16.39 28.80 -5.06
N LYS A 13 16.56 29.34 -3.85
CA LYS A 13 17.81 29.95 -3.41
C LYS A 13 19.00 28.96 -3.39
N LEU A 14 18.75 27.70 -3.09
CA LEU A 14 19.76 26.65 -3.15
C LEU A 14 20.24 26.44 -4.59
N GLN A 15 19.30 26.30 -5.53
CA GLN A 15 19.61 26.12 -6.95
C GLN A 15 20.33 27.36 -7.53
N GLU A 16 19.90 28.58 -7.18
CA GLU A 16 20.57 29.81 -7.59
C GLU A 16 22.03 29.88 -7.15
N LYS A 17 22.32 29.40 -5.92
CA LYS A 17 23.68 29.40 -5.38
C LYS A 17 24.59 28.36 -6.01
N THR A 18 24.01 27.25 -6.46
CA THR A 18 24.77 26.13 -7.04
C THR A 18 24.77 26.11 -8.56
N TYR A 19 24.07 27.09 -9.19
CA TYR A 19 23.87 27.14 -10.64
C TYR A 19 25.18 27.14 -11.45
N ASP A 20 26.19 27.87 -10.99
CA ASP A 20 27.49 27.99 -11.65
C ASP A 20 28.47 26.86 -11.28
N ASP A 21 28.11 26.01 -10.31
CA ASP A 21 28.93 24.89 -9.85
C ASP A 21 28.60 23.60 -10.64
N LYS A 22 29.44 23.29 -11.61
CA LYS A 22 29.26 22.13 -12.48
C LYS A 22 29.42 20.78 -11.78
N GLU A 23 29.97 20.75 -10.57
CA GLU A 23 30.13 19.53 -9.78
C GLU A 23 28.90 19.27 -8.91
N MET A 24 28.08 20.28 -8.65
CA MET A 24 26.85 20.17 -7.87
C MET A 24 25.60 20.04 -8.77
N ASN A 25 25.06 18.82 -8.85
CA ASN A 25 23.82 18.52 -9.55
C ASN A 25 22.69 18.22 -8.55
N ILE A 26 22.11 19.26 -7.98
CA ILE A 26 21.02 19.11 -6.99
C ILE A 26 19.68 18.98 -7.70
N ARG A 27 18.85 18.04 -7.23
CA ARG A 27 17.45 17.91 -7.60
C ARG A 27 16.59 18.15 -6.37
N VAL A 28 15.44 18.79 -6.52
CA VAL A 28 14.56 19.06 -5.39
C VAL A 28 13.14 18.63 -5.70
N GLY A 29 12.54 17.86 -4.78
CA GLY A 29 11.15 17.49 -4.79
C GLY A 29 10.44 18.02 -3.54
N ILE A 30 9.28 18.68 -3.70
CA ILE A 30 8.51 19.22 -2.56
C ILE A 30 7.08 18.69 -2.60
N HIS A 31 6.63 18.20 -1.45
CA HIS A 31 5.26 17.72 -1.27
C HIS A 31 4.75 18.05 0.14
N ILE A 32 3.45 18.33 0.25
CA ILE A 32 2.75 18.47 1.54
C ILE A 32 2.17 17.13 1.94
N GLY A 33 2.51 16.64 3.11
CA GLY A 33 1.98 15.38 3.62
C GLY A 33 2.37 15.13 5.07
N ASP A 34 1.68 14.20 5.70
CA ASP A 34 1.98 13.80 7.08
C ASP A 34 3.33 13.11 7.16
N ILE A 35 4.11 13.53 8.15
CA ILE A 35 5.43 12.98 8.44
C ILE A 35 5.53 12.60 9.92
N VAL A 36 6.29 11.56 10.21
CA VAL A 36 6.60 11.11 11.56
C VAL A 36 8.10 11.17 11.78
N PHE A 37 8.52 11.85 12.82
CA PHE A 37 9.92 11.86 13.26
C PHE A 37 10.13 10.72 14.26
N LYS A 38 11.07 9.83 13.97
CA LYS A 38 11.44 8.73 14.86
C LYS A 38 12.94 8.46 14.75
N ASP A 39 13.62 8.42 15.91
CA ASP A 39 15.04 8.08 16.05
C ASP A 39 16.00 8.94 15.19
N GLY A 40 15.62 10.22 14.95
CA GLY A 40 16.40 11.15 14.13
C GLY A 40 16.15 11.01 12.62
N ASP A 41 15.24 10.14 12.21
CA ASP A 41 14.85 9.94 10.81
C ASP A 41 13.39 10.38 10.56
N VAL A 42 13.03 10.56 9.30
CA VAL A 42 11.73 11.10 8.87
C VAL A 42 11.00 10.06 8.03
N PHE A 43 9.80 9.67 8.45
CA PHE A 43 8.96 8.68 7.80
C PHE A 43 7.60 9.26 7.42
N GLY A 44 6.97 8.68 6.39
CA GLY A 44 5.61 9.01 5.99
C GLY A 44 5.39 8.94 4.49
N SER A 45 4.12 8.83 4.08
CA SER A 45 3.75 8.84 2.66
C SER A 45 4.17 10.14 1.96
N GLY A 46 4.17 11.27 2.67
CA GLY A 46 4.64 12.56 2.16
C GLY A 46 6.13 12.55 1.79
N VAL A 47 6.97 11.89 2.59
CA VAL A 47 8.42 11.75 2.31
C VAL A 47 8.64 10.95 1.02
N ASN A 48 7.87 9.85 0.85
CA ASN A 48 7.97 9.04 -0.35
C ASN A 48 7.60 9.83 -1.61
N VAL A 49 6.50 10.60 -1.57
CA VAL A 49 6.12 11.46 -2.72
C VAL A 49 7.19 12.50 -3.00
N ALA A 50 7.71 13.20 -2.00
CA ALA A 50 8.75 14.20 -2.16
C ALA A 50 10.03 13.61 -2.78
N SER A 51 10.47 12.42 -2.32
CA SER A 51 11.63 11.71 -2.88
C SER A 51 11.43 11.32 -4.36
N ARG A 52 10.18 10.97 -4.75
CA ARG A 52 9.89 10.66 -6.16
C ARG A 52 9.81 11.91 -7.03
N LEU A 53 9.29 13.02 -6.50
CA LEU A 53 9.35 14.30 -7.20
C LEU A 53 10.80 14.75 -7.42
N GLU A 54 11.67 14.55 -6.42
CA GLU A 54 13.12 14.78 -6.57
C GLU A 54 13.70 13.94 -7.71
N SER A 55 13.36 12.64 -7.73
CA SER A 55 13.92 11.70 -8.73
C SER A 55 13.55 12.05 -10.18
N ILE A 56 12.39 12.67 -10.41
CA ILE A 56 11.92 13.10 -11.74
C ILE A 56 12.31 14.56 -12.05
N ALA A 57 12.79 15.33 -11.09
CA ALA A 57 13.26 16.68 -11.33
C ALA A 57 14.53 16.68 -12.18
N PRO A 58 14.71 17.64 -13.12
CA PRO A 58 15.98 17.79 -13.80
C PRO A 58 17.05 18.23 -12.81
N ALA A 59 18.32 17.91 -13.08
CA ALA A 59 19.44 18.43 -12.30
C ALA A 59 19.42 19.96 -12.34
N GLY A 60 19.50 20.61 -11.18
CA GLY A 60 19.33 22.07 -11.06
C GLY A 60 17.85 22.54 -11.08
N GLY A 61 16.89 21.61 -11.08
CA GLY A 61 15.47 21.94 -11.10
C GLY A 61 14.74 21.64 -9.81
N VAL A 62 13.49 22.08 -9.72
CA VAL A 62 12.58 21.88 -8.59
C VAL A 62 11.23 21.38 -9.09
N CYS A 63 10.81 20.19 -8.68
CA CYS A 63 9.48 19.65 -8.93
C CYS A 63 8.63 19.68 -7.67
N VAL A 64 7.36 20.07 -7.81
CA VAL A 64 6.41 20.18 -6.71
C VAL A 64 5.11 19.47 -7.06
N SER A 65 4.41 18.94 -6.04
CA SER A 65 3.05 18.45 -6.24
C SER A 65 2.06 19.60 -6.39
N LYS A 66 0.89 19.32 -7.01
CA LYS A 66 -0.20 20.29 -7.14
C LYS A 66 -0.57 20.96 -5.81
N SER A 67 -0.66 20.20 -4.72
CA SER A 67 -0.97 20.73 -3.39
C SER A 67 0.03 21.80 -2.92
N VAL A 68 1.31 21.64 -3.28
CA VAL A 68 2.34 22.68 -3.04
C VAL A 68 2.15 23.83 -4.00
N TYR A 69 1.96 23.56 -5.29
CA TYR A 69 1.82 24.59 -6.30
C TYR A 69 0.61 25.50 -6.06
N ASP A 70 -0.51 24.93 -5.59
CA ASP A 70 -1.72 25.71 -5.24
C ASP A 70 -1.45 26.72 -4.10
N GLU A 71 -0.56 26.40 -3.14
CA GLU A 71 -0.13 27.37 -2.13
C GLU A 71 0.83 28.42 -2.67
N LEU A 72 1.69 28.05 -3.63
CA LEU A 72 2.65 28.94 -4.26
C LEU A 72 1.99 29.89 -5.26
N SER A 73 0.96 29.44 -5.97
CA SER A 73 0.27 30.24 -7.01
C SER A 73 -0.43 31.51 -6.47
N ASN A 74 -0.61 31.58 -5.14
CA ASN A 74 -1.11 32.76 -4.46
C ASN A 74 0.01 33.81 -4.15
N GLN A 75 1.25 33.53 -4.53
CA GLN A 75 2.42 34.37 -4.32
C GLN A 75 2.97 34.84 -5.68
N ASP A 76 3.22 36.13 -5.84
CA ASP A 76 3.71 36.70 -7.09
C ASP A 76 5.12 36.25 -7.49
N ASP A 77 5.85 35.63 -6.54
CA ASP A 77 7.25 35.23 -6.70
C ASP A 77 7.44 33.84 -7.33
N PHE A 78 6.36 33.10 -7.56
CA PHE A 78 6.45 31.74 -8.08
C PHE A 78 5.62 31.54 -9.34
N ASP A 79 6.27 31.03 -10.37
CA ASP A 79 5.61 30.55 -11.59
C ASP A 79 6.00 29.08 -11.84
N GLY A 80 5.17 28.34 -12.55
CA GLY A 80 5.37 26.91 -12.76
C GLY A 80 4.95 26.41 -14.12
N ILE A 81 5.50 25.29 -14.49
CA ILE A 81 5.20 24.53 -15.70
C ILE A 81 4.41 23.30 -15.27
N GLU A 82 3.21 23.14 -15.80
CA GLU A 82 2.43 21.92 -15.59
C GLU A 82 3.08 20.73 -16.32
N LEU A 83 3.38 19.68 -15.57
CA LEU A 83 3.96 18.45 -16.08
C LEU A 83 2.92 17.31 -16.17
N GLY A 84 1.68 17.61 -15.77
CA GLY A 84 0.55 16.68 -15.80
C GLY A 84 0.55 15.67 -14.67
N LEU A 85 -0.29 14.66 -14.84
CA LEU A 85 -0.43 13.54 -13.90
C LEU A 85 0.73 12.55 -14.08
N GLN A 86 1.55 12.40 -13.07
CA GLN A 86 2.69 11.51 -13.06
C GLN A 86 2.45 10.29 -12.18
N SER A 87 2.83 9.12 -12.70
CA SER A 87 2.89 7.90 -11.93
C SER A 87 4.24 7.83 -11.21
N LEU A 88 4.22 8.11 -9.92
CA LEU A 88 5.44 8.13 -9.10
C LEU A 88 5.68 6.76 -8.46
N LYS A 89 6.89 6.23 -8.60
CA LYS A 89 7.28 4.90 -8.07
C LYS A 89 6.94 4.76 -6.58
N GLY A 90 6.17 3.72 -6.22
CA GLY A 90 5.77 3.47 -4.83
C GLY A 90 4.72 4.43 -4.28
N VAL A 91 4.10 5.26 -5.12
CA VAL A 91 2.97 6.11 -4.77
C VAL A 91 1.72 5.56 -5.42
N GLY A 92 0.80 5.01 -4.62
CA GLY A 92 -0.39 4.27 -5.09
C GLY A 92 -1.46 5.12 -5.81
N ARG A 93 -1.15 6.37 -6.21
CA ARG A 93 -2.04 7.28 -6.93
C ARG A 93 -1.23 8.15 -7.90
N LEU A 94 -1.88 8.61 -8.96
CA LEU A 94 -1.31 9.64 -9.82
C LEU A 94 -1.14 10.94 -9.03
N VAL A 95 -0.01 11.61 -9.22
CA VAL A 95 0.30 12.91 -8.62
C VAL A 95 0.40 13.92 -9.73
N GLU A 96 -0.38 14.98 -9.65
CA GLU A 96 -0.24 16.11 -10.55
C GLU A 96 0.99 16.93 -10.16
N VAL A 97 1.90 17.12 -11.11
CA VAL A 97 3.24 17.67 -10.88
C VAL A 97 3.45 18.97 -11.64
N PHE A 98 4.14 19.88 -11.00
CA PHE A 98 4.59 21.15 -11.57
C PHE A 98 6.09 21.29 -11.41
N GLY A 99 6.75 21.86 -12.41
CA GLY A 99 8.13 22.32 -12.30
C GLY A 99 8.17 23.81 -12.02
N LEU A 100 8.97 24.26 -11.05
CA LEU A 100 9.12 25.69 -10.80
C LEU A 100 9.99 26.34 -11.87
N LYS A 101 9.64 27.59 -12.26
CA LYS A 101 10.40 28.44 -13.18
C LYS A 101 11.30 29.40 -12.42
N GLY A 102 12.42 29.77 -13.05
CA GLY A 102 13.35 30.78 -12.53
C GLY A 102 14.58 30.91 -13.40
N GLU A 103 15.17 32.14 -13.44
CA GLU A 103 16.33 32.43 -14.31
C GLU A 103 17.54 31.51 -14.12
N LYS A 104 17.70 30.95 -12.92
CA LYS A 104 18.78 30.01 -12.55
C LYS A 104 18.25 28.63 -12.14
N LEU A 105 17.10 28.24 -12.64
CA LEU A 105 16.56 26.90 -12.52
C LEU A 105 16.63 26.17 -13.86
N ASN A 106 16.98 24.91 -13.84
CA ASN A 106 16.80 24.06 -15.00
C ASN A 106 15.33 23.64 -15.07
N GLU A 107 14.60 24.29 -15.98
CA GLU A 107 13.18 24.05 -16.16
C GLU A 107 12.92 22.68 -16.79
N PRO A 108 12.01 21.88 -16.23
CA PRO A 108 11.60 20.64 -16.86
C PRO A 108 10.85 20.92 -18.17
N LYS A 109 11.11 20.14 -19.19
CA LYS A 109 10.39 20.26 -20.46
C LYS A 109 9.15 19.37 -20.40
N PRO A 110 7.92 19.90 -20.59
CA PRO A 110 6.70 19.07 -20.55
C PRO A 110 6.75 17.86 -21.47
N SER A 111 7.46 17.94 -22.59
CA SER A 111 7.67 16.80 -23.51
C SER A 111 8.33 15.58 -22.86
N ASP A 112 9.18 15.80 -21.86
CA ASP A 112 9.93 14.75 -21.19
C ASP A 112 9.05 14.01 -20.16
N TYR A 113 7.85 14.55 -19.90
CA TYR A 113 6.85 14.03 -18.96
C TYR A 113 5.53 13.65 -19.66
N GLN A 114 5.41 13.95 -20.96
CA GLN A 114 4.29 13.61 -21.81
C GLN A 114 4.55 12.29 -22.55
N ASP A 115 5.02 11.26 -21.89
CA ASP A 115 4.97 9.96 -22.52
C ASP A 115 3.50 9.55 -22.65
N ASP A 116 3.09 9.54 -23.90
CA ASP A 116 1.80 9.07 -24.40
C ASP A 116 1.54 7.66 -23.89
N LYS A 117 0.55 7.54 -23.16
CA LYS A 117 -0.06 6.42 -22.46
C LYS A 117 0.16 6.61 -20.97
N VAL A 118 -0.98 6.63 -20.26
CA VAL A 118 -1.02 5.99 -18.95
C VAL A 118 -0.11 4.77 -19.05
N THR A 119 1.17 4.98 -18.76
CA THR A 119 2.10 3.88 -18.72
C THR A 119 1.62 3.07 -17.55
N VAL A 120 0.88 2.04 -17.87
CA VAL A 120 0.85 0.83 -17.06
C VAL A 120 2.24 0.76 -16.43
N HIS A 121 2.29 0.87 -15.12
CA HIS A 121 3.55 0.75 -14.39
C HIS A 121 4.33 -0.37 -15.04
N SER A 122 5.56 -0.11 -15.52
CA SER A 122 6.38 -1.23 -15.93
C SER A 122 6.54 -2.05 -14.67
N ASP A 123 5.92 -3.22 -14.64
CA ASP A 123 5.96 -4.16 -13.50
C ASP A 123 7.39 -4.62 -13.17
N ASP A 124 8.35 -4.14 -13.96
CA ASP A 124 9.78 -4.38 -13.77
C ASP A 124 10.37 -3.50 -12.65
N GLU A 125 9.68 -2.39 -12.23
CA GLU A 125 10.17 -1.50 -11.19
C GLU A 125 9.42 -1.60 -9.85
N VAL A 126 8.09 -1.75 -9.87
CA VAL A 126 7.26 -1.96 -8.68
C VAL A 126 6.31 -3.11 -8.95
N PRO A 127 6.48 -4.25 -8.30
CA PRO A 127 5.57 -5.37 -8.47
C PRO A 127 4.12 -4.98 -8.18
N SER A 128 3.20 -5.44 -9.01
CA SER A 128 1.77 -5.25 -8.82
C SER A 128 1.09 -6.60 -8.60
N ILE A 129 0.25 -6.70 -7.58
CA ILE A 129 -0.35 -7.97 -7.17
C ILE A 129 -1.85 -7.84 -6.88
N ALA A 130 -2.62 -8.81 -7.36
CA ALA A 130 -3.95 -9.10 -6.84
C ALA A 130 -3.89 -10.32 -5.91
N ILE A 131 -4.38 -10.14 -4.71
CA ILE A 131 -4.45 -11.19 -3.71
C ILE A 131 -5.89 -11.68 -3.66
N ILE A 132 -6.19 -12.77 -4.35
CA ILE A 132 -7.55 -13.34 -4.41
C ILE A 132 -7.90 -13.92 -3.03
N PRO A 133 -9.13 -13.75 -2.52
CA PRO A 133 -9.55 -14.36 -1.27
C PRO A 133 -9.32 -15.88 -1.28
N PHE A 134 -8.91 -16.43 -0.13
CA PHE A 134 -8.71 -17.87 -0.01
C PHE A 134 -9.98 -18.64 -0.38
N ASP A 135 -9.85 -19.65 -1.22
CA ASP A 135 -10.89 -20.60 -1.47
C ASP A 135 -10.99 -21.57 -0.25
N ASN A 136 -12.15 -21.56 0.42
CA ASN A 136 -12.40 -22.46 1.54
C ASN A 136 -12.73 -23.86 1.01
N LYS A 137 -11.83 -24.82 1.23
CA LYS A 137 -12.02 -26.23 0.89
C LYS A 137 -12.52 -27.06 2.09
N GLY A 138 -12.68 -26.42 3.25
CA GLY A 138 -13.21 -27.01 4.47
C GLY A 138 -14.72 -26.90 4.59
N ALA A 139 -15.24 -26.89 5.81
CA ALA A 139 -16.66 -26.72 6.09
C ALA A 139 -17.14 -25.30 5.73
N ASP A 140 -18.40 -25.16 5.35
CA ASP A 140 -18.98 -23.86 4.99
C ASP A 140 -18.87 -22.85 6.15
N GLU A 141 -18.89 -23.34 7.39
CA GLU A 141 -18.71 -22.52 8.60
C GLU A 141 -17.30 -21.94 8.76
N ASP A 142 -16.31 -22.42 8.01
CA ASP A 142 -14.92 -21.94 8.06
C ASP A 142 -14.64 -20.79 7.08
N VAL A 143 -15.63 -20.35 6.31
CA VAL A 143 -15.48 -19.29 5.30
C VAL A 143 -14.90 -17.99 5.87
N PHE A 144 -15.20 -17.65 7.13
CA PHE A 144 -14.69 -16.44 7.77
C PHE A 144 -13.18 -16.50 8.04
N TYR A 145 -12.59 -17.68 8.22
CA TYR A 145 -11.13 -17.82 8.35
C TYR A 145 -10.44 -17.52 7.02
N ALA A 146 -10.90 -18.15 5.95
CA ALA A 146 -10.38 -17.90 4.61
C ALA A 146 -10.46 -16.40 4.24
N TYR A 147 -11.59 -15.77 4.53
CA TYR A 147 -11.81 -14.35 4.30
C TYR A 147 -10.91 -13.46 5.18
N GLY A 148 -10.88 -13.69 6.48
CA GLY A 148 -10.16 -12.86 7.43
C GLY A 148 -8.65 -12.91 7.22
N ILE A 149 -8.09 -14.10 7.02
CA ILE A 149 -6.66 -14.28 6.71
C ILE A 149 -6.29 -13.57 5.39
N SER A 150 -7.18 -13.64 4.37
CA SER A 150 -6.97 -12.92 3.10
C SER A 150 -6.90 -11.41 3.31
N ALA A 151 -7.85 -10.87 4.06
CA ALA A 151 -7.93 -9.44 4.31
C ALA A 151 -6.74 -8.93 5.14
N ASP A 152 -6.26 -9.73 6.09
CA ASP A 152 -5.07 -9.42 6.88
C ASP A 152 -3.81 -9.43 6.01
N LEU A 153 -3.67 -10.43 5.12
CA LEU A 153 -2.53 -10.51 4.21
C LEU A 153 -2.49 -9.32 3.24
N ILE A 154 -3.64 -8.92 2.66
CA ILE A 154 -3.74 -7.72 1.83
C ILE A 154 -3.28 -6.48 2.61
N SER A 155 -3.72 -6.34 3.87
CA SER A 155 -3.33 -5.24 4.73
C SER A 155 -1.83 -5.22 5.00
N ASP A 156 -1.24 -6.36 5.32
CA ASP A 156 0.18 -6.48 5.62
C ASP A 156 1.08 -6.16 4.41
N ILE A 157 0.72 -6.69 3.23
CA ILE A 157 1.47 -6.43 2.00
C ILE A 157 1.33 -4.96 1.58
N THR A 158 0.12 -4.39 1.72
CA THR A 158 -0.12 -2.96 1.43
C THR A 158 0.69 -2.07 2.37
N SER A 159 0.73 -2.42 3.66
CA SER A 159 1.46 -1.64 4.68
C SER A 159 2.98 -1.71 4.50
N ALA A 160 3.50 -2.73 3.86
CA ALA A 160 4.92 -2.81 3.50
C ALA A 160 5.34 -1.71 2.50
N GLY A 161 4.38 -1.14 1.75
CA GLY A 161 4.59 0.03 0.88
C GLY A 161 5.49 -0.20 -0.34
N LEU A 162 5.89 -1.46 -0.59
CA LEU A 162 6.85 -1.84 -1.63
C LEU A 162 6.19 -2.41 -2.90
N ILE A 163 4.88 -2.64 -2.84
CA ILE A 163 4.12 -3.35 -3.86
C ILE A 163 2.79 -2.64 -4.08
N ARG A 164 2.35 -2.53 -5.32
CA ARG A 164 0.99 -2.09 -5.65
C ARG A 164 0.02 -3.26 -5.46
N VAL A 165 -0.86 -3.17 -4.49
CA VAL A 165 -1.84 -4.22 -4.19
C VAL A 165 -3.21 -3.80 -4.68
N ALA A 166 -3.87 -4.63 -5.51
CA ALA A 166 -5.26 -4.43 -5.88
C ALA A 166 -6.13 -4.47 -4.60
N SER A 167 -6.96 -3.45 -4.42
CA SER A 167 -7.83 -3.38 -3.25
C SER A 167 -8.89 -4.48 -3.28
N LYS A 168 -9.35 -4.91 -2.11
CA LYS A 168 -10.43 -5.88 -1.98
C LYS A 168 -11.67 -5.47 -2.78
N LYS A 169 -12.05 -4.18 -2.73
CA LYS A 169 -13.19 -3.66 -3.48
C LYS A 169 -13.00 -3.82 -4.98
N GLN A 170 -11.82 -3.52 -5.51
CA GLN A 170 -11.53 -3.72 -6.93
C GLN A 170 -11.67 -5.20 -7.36
N ILE A 171 -11.24 -6.13 -6.49
CA ILE A 171 -11.36 -7.57 -6.74
C ILE A 171 -12.82 -8.00 -6.70
N GLU A 172 -13.61 -7.55 -5.73
CA GLU A 172 -15.05 -7.84 -5.62
C GLU A 172 -15.83 -7.24 -6.81
N ASP A 173 -15.56 -5.99 -7.20
CA ASP A 173 -16.18 -5.31 -8.35
C ASP A 173 -15.78 -5.95 -9.70
N ALA A 174 -14.64 -6.61 -9.74
CA ALA A 174 -14.21 -7.36 -10.92
C ALA A 174 -15.02 -8.64 -11.11
N GLY A 175 -15.53 -9.24 -10.04
CA GLY A 175 -16.37 -10.46 -10.08
C GLY A 175 -15.55 -11.72 -10.40
N ASN A 176 -16.26 -12.81 -10.72
CA ASN A 176 -15.65 -14.10 -11.07
C ASN A 176 -15.26 -14.14 -12.55
N LEU A 177 -14.24 -13.38 -12.92
CA LEU A 177 -13.66 -13.44 -14.26
C LEU A 177 -12.57 -14.53 -14.33
N PRO A 178 -12.33 -15.10 -15.53
CA PRO A 178 -11.14 -15.90 -15.76
C PRO A 178 -9.86 -15.13 -15.39
N GLN A 179 -8.83 -15.85 -14.97
CA GLN A 179 -7.59 -15.28 -14.44
C GLN A 179 -6.98 -14.21 -15.36
N ASP A 180 -6.89 -14.48 -16.66
CA ASP A 180 -6.31 -13.56 -17.66
C ASP A 180 -7.14 -12.27 -17.85
N GLU A 181 -8.45 -12.35 -17.67
CA GLU A 181 -9.34 -11.18 -17.76
C GLU A 181 -9.31 -10.39 -16.45
N LEU A 182 -9.28 -11.08 -15.33
CA LEU A 182 -9.21 -10.47 -13.99
C LEU A 182 -7.93 -9.66 -13.83
N THR A 183 -6.78 -10.21 -14.23
CA THR A 183 -5.49 -9.51 -14.13
C THR A 183 -5.42 -8.29 -15.02
N LYS A 184 -5.99 -8.35 -16.23
CA LYS A 184 -6.11 -7.18 -17.12
C LYS A 184 -7.01 -6.10 -16.52
N LYS A 185 -8.16 -6.50 -15.94
CA LYS A 185 -9.11 -5.57 -15.34
C LYS A 185 -8.55 -4.89 -14.09
N LEU A 186 -7.77 -5.61 -13.30
CA LEU A 186 -7.13 -5.11 -12.09
C LEU A 186 -5.78 -4.42 -12.39
N ASP A 187 -5.30 -4.52 -13.62
CA ASP A 187 -4.01 -4.00 -14.06
C ASP A 187 -2.88 -4.44 -13.12
N VAL A 188 -2.74 -5.76 -12.94
CA VAL A 188 -1.71 -6.36 -12.09
C VAL A 188 -0.89 -7.40 -12.85
N ARG A 189 0.42 -7.46 -12.55
CA ARG A 189 1.31 -8.48 -13.10
C ARG A 189 1.20 -9.80 -12.36
N TYR A 190 1.10 -9.75 -11.04
CA TYR A 190 1.09 -10.96 -10.23
C TYR A 190 -0.30 -11.25 -9.68
N MET A 191 -0.64 -12.53 -9.59
CA MET A 191 -1.84 -12.98 -8.91
C MET A 191 -1.49 -14.07 -7.90
N ALA A 192 -1.89 -13.86 -6.64
CA ALA A 192 -1.77 -14.86 -5.60
C ALA A 192 -3.09 -15.63 -5.47
N ASN A 193 -3.07 -16.90 -5.88
CA ASN A 193 -4.14 -17.86 -5.68
C ASN A 193 -3.89 -18.67 -4.41
N ARG A 194 -4.94 -19.01 -3.67
CA ARG A 194 -4.79 -19.57 -2.33
C ARG A 194 -5.96 -20.45 -1.96
N GLU A 195 -5.65 -21.52 -1.22
CA GLU A 195 -6.62 -22.44 -0.66
C GLU A 195 -6.39 -22.63 0.84
N LEU A 196 -7.47 -22.68 1.59
CA LEU A 196 -7.47 -23.02 3.01
C LEU A 196 -8.37 -24.25 3.22
N TRP A 197 -7.80 -25.26 3.85
CA TRP A 197 -8.51 -26.46 4.24
C TRP A 197 -8.29 -26.73 5.74
N ARG A 198 -9.33 -26.60 6.53
CA ARG A 198 -9.34 -26.96 7.94
C ARG A 198 -9.75 -28.42 8.12
N MET A 199 -8.96 -29.15 8.88
CA MET A 199 -9.18 -30.57 9.19
C MET A 199 -9.12 -30.77 10.71
N ARG A 200 -10.22 -30.52 11.43
CA ARG A 200 -10.29 -30.57 12.90
C ARG A 200 -9.24 -29.62 13.53
N ASP A 201 -8.20 -30.22 14.15
CA ASP A 201 -7.13 -29.50 14.87
C ASP A 201 -5.93 -29.12 13.98
N MET A 202 -6.04 -29.43 12.70
CA MET A 202 -5.02 -29.11 11.69
C MET A 202 -5.61 -28.20 10.63
N PHE A 203 -4.75 -27.46 9.95
CA PHE A 203 -5.10 -26.80 8.72
C PHE A 203 -4.02 -26.97 7.66
N GLN A 204 -4.44 -26.97 6.44
CA GLN A 204 -3.58 -26.89 5.28
C GLN A 204 -3.86 -25.58 4.57
N LEU A 205 -2.80 -24.84 4.27
CA LEU A 205 -2.87 -23.61 3.55
C LEU A 205 -1.89 -23.69 2.38
N SER A 206 -2.36 -23.42 1.18
CA SER A 206 -1.52 -23.34 -0.02
C SER A 206 -1.63 -21.99 -0.67
N ILE A 207 -0.54 -21.53 -1.27
CA ILE A 207 -0.48 -20.29 -2.01
C ILE A 207 0.38 -20.48 -3.26
N GLU A 208 -0.06 -19.89 -4.36
CA GLU A 208 0.68 -19.84 -5.62
C GLU A 208 0.72 -18.40 -6.11
N LEU A 209 1.91 -17.92 -6.43
CA LEU A 209 2.14 -16.63 -7.08
C LEU A 209 2.35 -16.84 -8.57
N TYR A 210 1.39 -16.40 -9.35
CA TYR A 210 1.40 -16.50 -10.80
C TYR A 210 1.83 -15.18 -11.44
N ASP A 211 2.82 -15.23 -12.33
CA ASP A 211 3.24 -14.12 -13.17
C ASP A 211 2.43 -14.15 -14.48
N THR A 212 1.60 -13.14 -14.69
CA THR A 212 0.71 -13.06 -15.86
C THR A 212 1.44 -12.67 -17.14
N LYS A 213 2.59 -11.99 -17.02
CA LYS A 213 3.46 -11.63 -18.14
C LYS A 213 4.16 -12.87 -18.70
N ASP A 214 4.80 -13.62 -17.81
CA ASP A 214 5.56 -14.83 -18.17
C ASP A 214 4.70 -16.09 -18.22
N LYS A 215 3.42 -16.00 -17.81
CA LYS A 215 2.43 -17.09 -17.76
C LYS A 215 2.93 -18.34 -17.02
N LYS A 216 3.55 -18.13 -15.87
CA LYS A 216 4.09 -19.21 -15.03
C LYS A 216 3.88 -18.94 -13.56
N VAL A 217 3.85 -19.99 -12.75
CA VAL A 217 3.98 -19.89 -11.31
C VAL A 217 5.43 -19.56 -10.97
N VAL A 218 5.66 -18.45 -10.30
CA VAL A 218 7.00 -17.98 -9.91
C VAL A 218 7.36 -18.35 -8.48
N TRP A 219 6.34 -18.62 -7.66
CA TRP A 219 6.52 -19.09 -6.30
C TRP A 219 5.27 -19.85 -5.84
N SER A 220 5.47 -20.87 -5.06
CA SER A 220 4.39 -21.58 -4.35
C SER A 220 4.91 -22.09 -3.02
N ASP A 221 4.02 -22.13 -2.03
CA ASP A 221 4.30 -22.71 -0.74
C ASP A 221 3.06 -23.38 -0.16
N ARG A 222 3.27 -24.29 0.75
CA ARG A 222 2.21 -25.08 1.40
C ARG A 222 2.58 -25.35 2.85
N TRP A 223 1.67 -25.01 3.74
CA TRP A 223 1.79 -25.27 5.16
C TRP A 223 0.73 -26.28 5.59
N GLU A 224 1.13 -27.21 6.41
CA GLU A 224 0.26 -28.15 7.10
C GLU A 224 0.65 -28.13 8.57
N GLU A 225 -0.19 -27.51 9.40
CA GLU A 225 0.17 -27.18 10.76
C GLU A 225 -1.01 -27.35 11.72
N SER A 226 -0.69 -27.40 13.03
CA SER A 226 -1.70 -27.36 14.08
C SER A 226 -2.50 -26.04 13.99
N TRP A 227 -3.79 -26.14 14.25
CA TRP A 227 -4.68 -24.97 14.29
C TRP A 227 -4.19 -23.90 15.27
N ASP A 228 -3.51 -24.30 16.35
CA ASP A 228 -2.95 -23.39 17.34
C ASP A 228 -1.87 -22.46 16.78
N ASN A 229 -1.28 -22.80 15.63
CA ASN A 229 -0.27 -21.99 14.94
C ASN A 229 -0.89 -20.98 13.96
N LEU A 230 -2.21 -20.90 13.83
CA LEU A 230 -2.88 -20.02 12.88
C LEU A 230 -2.44 -18.54 12.98
N PRO A 231 -2.26 -17.95 14.17
CA PRO A 231 -1.82 -16.55 14.26
C PRO A 231 -0.43 -16.28 13.66
N THR A 232 0.45 -17.29 13.65
CA THR A 232 1.84 -17.16 13.17
C THR A 232 1.97 -17.30 11.66
N ILE A 233 1.04 -18.03 11.03
CA ILE A 233 1.10 -18.32 9.60
C ILE A 233 0.99 -17.07 8.74
N LYS A 234 0.26 -16.04 9.22
CA LYS A 234 0.12 -14.76 8.55
C LYS A 234 1.48 -14.11 8.24
N GLY A 235 2.39 -14.11 9.23
CA GLY A 235 3.75 -13.59 9.05
C GLY A 235 4.51 -14.34 7.96
N ASN A 236 4.49 -15.67 8.03
CA ASN A 236 5.16 -16.54 7.06
C ASN A 236 4.66 -16.31 5.63
N LEU A 237 3.33 -16.16 5.45
CA LEU A 237 2.71 -15.85 4.16
C LEU A 237 3.17 -14.51 3.59
N SER A 238 3.14 -13.48 4.43
CA SER A 238 3.54 -12.13 4.03
C SER A 238 5.01 -12.07 3.64
N ASP A 239 5.88 -12.68 4.45
CA ASP A 239 7.32 -12.71 4.20
C ASP A 239 7.67 -13.53 2.96
N GLY A 240 7.00 -14.66 2.75
CA GLY A 240 7.15 -15.48 1.55
C GLY A 240 6.78 -14.72 0.28
N LEU A 241 5.64 -14.04 0.27
CA LEU A 241 5.19 -13.21 -0.88
C LEU A 241 6.14 -12.05 -1.15
N LEU A 242 6.55 -11.31 -0.12
CA LEU A 242 7.47 -10.19 -0.28
C LEU A 242 8.82 -10.66 -0.84
N LYS A 243 9.34 -11.77 -0.33
CA LYS A 243 10.60 -12.37 -0.82
C LYS A 243 10.47 -12.85 -2.27
N ALA A 244 9.35 -13.46 -2.62
CA ALA A 244 9.10 -13.94 -3.99
C ALA A 244 8.99 -12.81 -5.02
N LEU A 245 8.64 -11.60 -4.56
CA LEU A 245 8.55 -10.38 -5.37
C LEU A 245 9.83 -9.52 -5.28
N ASP A 246 10.95 -10.10 -4.81
CA ASP A 246 12.24 -9.40 -4.60
C ASP A 246 12.11 -8.12 -3.75
N THR A 247 11.14 -8.12 -2.85
CA THR A 247 10.89 -7.01 -1.95
C THR A 247 11.13 -7.47 -0.51
N THR A 248 11.93 -6.73 0.24
CA THR A 248 12.18 -7.01 1.66
C THR A 248 11.57 -5.92 2.51
N SER A 249 10.65 -6.30 3.40
CA SER A 249 10.16 -5.37 4.41
C SER A 249 11.29 -5.03 5.39
N LYS A 250 11.56 -3.73 5.59
CA LYS A 250 12.47 -3.27 6.64
C LYS A 250 11.80 -3.24 8.02
N VAL A 251 10.52 -3.56 8.10
CA VAL A 251 9.76 -3.55 9.35
C VAL A 251 9.79 -4.94 9.95
N GLU A 252 10.42 -5.07 11.11
CA GLU A 252 10.28 -6.26 11.94
C GLU A 252 8.81 -6.42 12.33
N ARG A 253 8.16 -7.46 11.82
CA ARG A 253 6.79 -7.79 12.17
C ARG A 253 6.79 -8.57 13.47
N LYS A 254 6.23 -7.97 14.50
CA LYS A 254 5.93 -8.72 15.72
C LYS A 254 4.63 -9.49 15.52
N VAL A 255 4.63 -10.76 15.88
CA VAL A 255 3.38 -11.52 16.03
C VAL A 255 2.52 -10.80 17.05
N GLU A 256 1.36 -10.30 16.63
CA GLU A 256 0.49 -9.49 17.50
C GLU A 256 -0.17 -10.32 18.60
N THR A 257 -0.42 -11.59 18.33
CA THR A 257 -1.01 -12.53 19.28
C THR A 257 -0.51 -13.95 19.00
N THR A 258 -0.37 -14.72 20.06
CA THR A 258 -0.20 -16.18 20.02
C THR A 258 -1.46 -16.90 20.53
N ASN A 259 -2.49 -16.14 20.91
CA ASN A 259 -3.76 -16.69 21.37
C ASN A 259 -4.66 -16.98 20.19
N THR A 260 -4.76 -18.24 19.81
CA THR A 260 -5.55 -18.68 18.65
C THR A 260 -7.04 -18.36 18.80
N GLU A 261 -7.61 -18.54 20.00
CA GLU A 261 -9.02 -18.25 20.23
C GLU A 261 -9.31 -16.74 20.08
N ALA A 262 -8.43 -15.87 20.58
CA ALA A 262 -8.55 -14.43 20.39
C ALA A 262 -8.50 -14.05 18.90
N TYR A 263 -7.58 -14.65 18.15
CA TYR A 263 -7.46 -14.43 16.74
C TYR A 263 -8.67 -14.94 15.95
N GLU A 264 -9.22 -16.10 16.31
CA GLU A 264 -10.48 -16.60 15.71
C GLU A 264 -11.65 -15.63 15.91
N PHE A 265 -11.85 -15.14 17.13
CA PHE A 265 -12.90 -14.15 17.39
C PHE A 265 -12.72 -12.87 16.56
N TYR A 266 -11.48 -12.42 16.41
CA TYR A 266 -11.16 -11.29 15.56
C TYR A 266 -11.48 -11.55 14.08
N LEU A 267 -11.11 -12.72 13.52
CA LEU A 267 -11.42 -13.07 12.12
C LEU A 267 -12.93 -13.17 11.88
N LYS A 268 -13.68 -13.79 12.80
CA LYS A 268 -15.15 -13.86 12.78
C LYS A 268 -15.77 -12.45 12.80
N ALA A 269 -15.28 -11.60 13.68
CA ALA A 269 -15.74 -10.22 13.80
C ALA A 269 -15.49 -9.42 12.51
N LYS A 270 -14.29 -9.54 11.95
CA LYS A 270 -13.89 -8.88 10.71
C LYS A 270 -14.77 -9.28 9.54
N TYR A 271 -15.01 -10.58 9.39
CA TYR A 271 -15.93 -11.10 8.37
C TYR A 271 -17.33 -10.53 8.55
N LYS A 272 -17.88 -10.62 9.77
CA LYS A 272 -19.25 -10.15 10.08
C LYS A 272 -19.41 -8.66 9.85
N TYR A 273 -18.39 -7.86 10.20
CA TYR A 273 -18.39 -6.42 10.00
C TYR A 273 -18.28 -6.02 8.51
N ASP A 274 -17.39 -6.67 7.77
CA ASP A 274 -17.17 -6.36 6.35
C ASP A 274 -18.36 -6.79 5.47
N LYS A 275 -19.06 -7.86 5.86
CA LYS A 275 -20.23 -8.41 5.16
C LYS A 275 -21.57 -8.00 5.79
N ARG A 276 -21.57 -6.98 6.66
CA ARG A 276 -22.77 -6.51 7.35
C ARG A 276 -23.84 -6.00 6.39
N GLU A 277 -25.07 -6.38 6.62
CA GLU A 277 -26.23 -5.91 5.87
C GLU A 277 -27.08 -4.92 6.68
N ASN A 278 -26.92 -4.94 8.00
CA ASN A 278 -27.74 -4.15 8.93
C ASN A 278 -26.95 -3.77 10.20
N LYS A 279 -27.62 -3.00 11.08
CA LYS A 279 -27.04 -2.53 12.35
C LYS A 279 -26.80 -3.66 13.36
N ASP A 280 -27.60 -4.72 13.33
CA ASP A 280 -27.45 -5.86 14.23
C ASP A 280 -26.18 -6.62 13.92
N ASP A 281 -25.78 -6.72 12.65
CA ASP A 281 -24.52 -7.30 12.24
C ASP A 281 -23.32 -6.55 12.83
N THR A 282 -23.41 -5.22 12.87
CA THR A 282 -22.39 -4.38 13.52
C THR A 282 -22.33 -4.64 15.03
N ALA A 283 -23.48 -4.79 15.69
CA ALA A 283 -23.53 -5.11 17.12
C ALA A 283 -22.92 -6.49 17.42
N ILE A 284 -23.23 -7.49 16.59
CA ILE A 284 -22.62 -8.83 16.69
C ILE A 284 -21.11 -8.74 16.50
N ALA A 285 -20.65 -8.02 15.49
CA ALA A 285 -19.21 -7.83 15.25
C ALA A 285 -18.53 -7.20 16.47
N ARG A 286 -19.11 -6.15 17.08
CA ARG A 286 -18.59 -5.53 18.30
C ARG A 286 -18.48 -6.52 19.47
N GLY A 287 -19.48 -7.38 19.66
CA GLY A 287 -19.45 -8.44 20.67
C GLY A 287 -18.29 -9.41 20.47
N LEU A 288 -18.08 -9.85 19.24
CA LEU A 288 -16.94 -10.73 18.87
C LEU A 288 -15.59 -10.03 19.06
N ILE A 289 -15.47 -8.76 18.69
CA ILE A 289 -14.24 -7.96 18.88
C ILE A 289 -13.94 -7.82 20.38
N SER A 290 -14.96 -7.50 21.18
CA SER A 290 -14.79 -7.37 22.63
C SER A 290 -14.29 -8.68 23.25
N LYS A 291 -14.80 -9.81 22.78
CA LYS A 291 -14.33 -11.13 23.22
C LYS A 291 -12.87 -11.39 22.84
N ALA A 292 -12.48 -11.02 21.62
CA ALA A 292 -11.09 -11.13 21.18
C ALA A 292 -10.15 -10.30 22.08
N ILE A 293 -10.55 -9.07 22.44
CA ILE A 293 -9.78 -8.17 23.30
C ILE A 293 -9.71 -8.68 24.76
N GLU A 294 -10.79 -9.31 25.25
CA GLU A 294 -10.78 -9.94 26.58
C GLU A 294 -9.79 -11.10 26.65
N LEU A 295 -9.68 -11.91 25.59
CA LEU A 295 -8.77 -13.06 25.51
C LEU A 295 -7.33 -12.63 25.29
N ASP A 296 -7.10 -11.57 24.53
CA ASP A 296 -5.79 -10.98 24.34
C ASP A 296 -5.88 -9.45 24.21
N TYR A 297 -5.57 -8.78 25.32
CA TYR A 297 -5.58 -7.30 25.37
C TYR A 297 -4.56 -6.68 24.40
N ASN A 298 -3.50 -7.37 24.01
CA ASN A 298 -2.45 -6.85 23.13
C ASN A 298 -2.78 -6.98 21.63
N LEU A 299 -3.91 -7.61 21.27
CA LEU A 299 -4.37 -7.72 19.89
C LEU A 299 -4.83 -6.36 19.35
N ILE A 300 -3.87 -5.58 18.85
CA ILE A 300 -4.07 -4.18 18.40
C ILE A 300 -5.04 -4.12 17.23
N THR A 301 -4.95 -5.07 16.29
CA THR A 301 -5.86 -5.13 15.13
C THR A 301 -7.33 -5.26 15.54
N ALA A 302 -7.64 -5.98 16.62
CA ALA A 302 -8.99 -6.04 17.16
C ALA A 302 -9.45 -4.68 17.70
N LYS A 303 -8.57 -3.95 18.41
CA LYS A 303 -8.89 -2.60 18.93
C LYS A 303 -9.13 -1.59 17.79
N LEU A 304 -8.31 -1.64 16.74
CA LEU A 304 -8.48 -0.80 15.56
C LEU A 304 -9.81 -1.10 14.85
N LEU A 305 -10.15 -2.38 14.71
CA LEU A 305 -11.43 -2.78 14.13
C LEU A 305 -12.61 -2.30 14.98
N LEU A 306 -12.50 -2.37 16.32
CA LEU A 306 -13.53 -1.85 17.22
C LEU A 306 -13.74 -0.34 17.01
N GLY A 307 -12.67 0.44 16.97
CA GLY A 307 -12.73 1.88 16.68
C GLY A 307 -13.42 2.18 15.37
N LYS A 308 -13.09 1.43 14.30
CA LYS A 308 -13.73 1.55 12.99
C LYS A 308 -15.24 1.31 13.05
N THR A 309 -15.71 0.33 13.83
CA THR A 309 -17.16 0.06 13.96
C THR A 309 -17.94 1.22 14.57
N TYR A 310 -17.29 2.11 15.33
CA TYR A 310 -17.94 3.29 15.89
C TYR A 310 -17.89 4.49 14.95
N SER A 311 -16.82 4.66 14.17
CA SER A 311 -16.71 5.79 13.22
C SER A 311 -17.70 5.66 12.05
N ASP A 312 -18.00 4.45 11.62
CA ASP A 312 -18.93 4.20 10.48
C ASP A 312 -20.42 4.30 10.89
N THR A 313 -20.74 4.57 12.16
CA THR A 313 -22.12 4.67 12.69
C THR A 313 -22.54 6.10 13.04
N GLY A 314 -21.69 7.09 12.71
CA GLY A 314 -21.96 8.52 12.92
C GLY A 314 -22.79 9.17 11.83
#